data_7156f624e0f6d577590a6df7b6bfc846
#
_entry.id   7156f624e0f6d577590a6df7b6bfc846
#
_cell.length_a   1.000
_cell.length_b   1.000
_cell.length_c   1.000
_cell.angle_alpha   90.00
_cell.angle_beta   90.00
_cell.angle_gamma   90.00
#
_symmetry.space_group_name_H-M   'P 1'
#
loop_
_entity.id
_entity.type
_entity.pdbx_description
1 polymer ?
#
loop_
_entity_poly.entity_id
_entity_poly.type
_entity_poly.pdbx_seq_one_letter_code
_entity_poly.pdbx_strand_id
1 'polypeptide(L)'
;MGQTKKTEVRSAILRSARALFSRHGYTATSLPKIAAGAGTSTANVYVYFRSKLEILYELYDPWLRARIEALAAEAATIGDRRARLTHVLGTFWRDIPKENGGFGNNIIQAISTMERGEGYRPVLLNWMEARMQALVLDCLPPARRRLFEGTDLGHFLVMAFDGYLVYHHLDRKRSLDDRTLHALVSTLIGGQALSVPIPAQPSARPAASERRRRSGPAPASRAASRSDRTRQSPTR
;
A
#
# COMPACT_ATOMS: atom_id res chain seq x y z
N MET A 1 -16.73 -38.87 -1.87
CA MET A 1 -17.48 -37.89 -2.66
C MET A 1 -17.73 -36.55 -1.94
N GLY A 2 -18.03 -36.46 -0.64
CA GLY A 2 -18.32 -35.21 0.05
C GLY A 2 -17.14 -34.24 0.17
N GLN A 3 -15.92 -34.75 0.41
CA GLN A 3 -14.74 -33.92 0.62
C GLN A 3 -14.26 -33.22 -0.66
N THR A 4 -14.31 -33.90 -1.81
CA THR A 4 -13.95 -33.33 -3.12
C THR A 4 -14.87 -32.16 -3.48
N LYS A 5 -16.20 -32.34 -3.34
CA LYS A 5 -17.17 -31.28 -3.58
C LYS A 5 -16.96 -30.05 -2.67
N LYS A 6 -16.57 -30.28 -1.40
CA LYS A 6 -16.27 -29.21 -0.45
C LYS A 6 -15.03 -28.39 -0.87
N THR A 7 -13.99 -29.06 -1.35
CA THR A 7 -12.77 -28.42 -1.87
C THR A 7 -13.04 -27.63 -3.15
N GLU A 8 -13.89 -28.16 -4.05
CA GLU A 8 -14.27 -27.49 -5.29
C GLU A 8 -15.03 -26.18 -5.05
N VAL A 9 -15.99 -26.18 -4.13
CA VAL A 9 -16.76 -24.99 -3.74
C VAL A 9 -15.84 -23.94 -3.12
N ARG A 10 -14.98 -24.33 -2.17
CA ARG A 10 -13.99 -23.42 -1.56
C ARG A 10 -13.09 -22.78 -2.61
N SER A 11 -12.59 -23.56 -3.56
CA SER A 11 -11.75 -23.08 -4.65
C SER A 11 -12.52 -22.14 -5.60
N ALA A 12 -13.80 -22.39 -5.86
CA ALA A 12 -14.64 -21.50 -6.66
C ALA A 12 -14.85 -20.15 -5.98
N ILE A 13 -15.07 -20.14 -4.66
CA ILE A 13 -15.17 -18.91 -3.85
C ILE A 13 -13.86 -18.09 -3.94
N LEU A 14 -12.71 -18.74 -3.75
CA LEU A 14 -11.41 -18.07 -3.83
C LEU A 14 -11.13 -17.51 -5.24
N ARG A 15 -11.45 -18.26 -6.31
CA ARG A 15 -11.31 -17.76 -7.69
C ARG A 15 -12.19 -16.53 -7.96
N SER A 16 -13.46 -16.59 -7.55
CA SER A 16 -14.42 -15.47 -7.68
C SER A 16 -13.91 -14.24 -6.91
N ALA A 17 -13.50 -14.43 -5.67
CA ALA A 17 -12.97 -13.36 -4.82
C ALA A 17 -11.71 -12.73 -5.44
N ARG A 18 -10.76 -13.55 -5.93
CA ARG A 18 -9.56 -13.06 -6.60
C ARG A 18 -9.89 -12.15 -7.78
N ALA A 19 -10.80 -12.58 -8.66
CA ALA A 19 -11.22 -11.80 -9.83
C ALA A 19 -11.87 -10.47 -9.42
N LEU A 20 -12.74 -10.49 -8.40
CA LEU A 20 -13.45 -9.30 -7.93
C LEU A 20 -12.51 -8.33 -7.19
N PHE A 21 -11.62 -8.81 -6.33
CA PHE A 21 -10.64 -7.96 -5.65
C PHE A 21 -9.66 -7.30 -6.63
N SER A 22 -9.19 -8.04 -7.64
CA SER A 22 -8.31 -7.49 -8.68
C SER A 22 -9.01 -6.43 -9.53
N ARG A 23 -10.30 -6.61 -9.82
CA ARG A 23 -11.05 -5.70 -10.70
C ARG A 23 -11.65 -4.50 -9.99
N HIS A 24 -12.15 -4.67 -8.78
CA HIS A 24 -12.96 -3.67 -8.08
C HIS A 24 -12.35 -3.21 -6.74
N GLY A 25 -11.31 -3.87 -6.26
CA GLY A 25 -10.74 -3.63 -4.94
C GLY A 25 -11.55 -4.27 -3.80
N TYR A 26 -11.01 -4.20 -2.59
CA TYR A 26 -11.62 -4.80 -1.40
C TYR A 26 -12.94 -4.14 -1.02
N THR A 27 -12.96 -2.81 -0.96
CA THR A 27 -14.12 -2.06 -0.46
C THR A 27 -15.36 -2.27 -1.33
N ALA A 28 -15.22 -2.24 -2.66
CA ALA A 28 -16.34 -2.40 -3.60
C ALA A 28 -16.76 -3.86 -3.83
N THR A 29 -16.01 -4.83 -3.28
CA THR A 29 -16.33 -6.26 -3.34
C THR A 29 -17.13 -6.67 -2.11
N SER A 30 -18.27 -7.34 -2.29
CA SER A 30 -19.10 -7.88 -1.22
C SER A 30 -19.19 -9.40 -1.26
N LEU A 31 -19.51 -10.03 -0.11
CA LEU A 31 -19.71 -11.48 -0.03
C LEU A 31 -20.82 -11.98 -0.97
N PRO A 32 -21.97 -11.30 -1.14
CA PRO A 32 -22.96 -11.69 -2.15
C PRO A 32 -22.41 -11.71 -3.58
N LYS A 33 -21.58 -10.73 -3.97
CA LYS A 33 -20.93 -10.73 -5.29
C LYS A 33 -19.98 -11.90 -5.46
N ILE A 34 -19.20 -12.21 -4.41
CA ILE A 34 -18.28 -13.37 -4.42
C ILE A 34 -19.08 -14.68 -4.55
N ALA A 35 -20.16 -14.83 -3.79
CA ALA A 35 -21.03 -15.99 -3.84
C ALA A 35 -21.65 -16.20 -5.22
N ALA A 36 -22.20 -15.14 -5.81
CA ALA A 36 -22.76 -15.18 -7.15
C ALA A 36 -21.72 -15.61 -8.21
N GLY A 37 -20.53 -15.04 -8.18
CA GLY A 37 -19.43 -15.40 -9.08
C GLY A 37 -18.88 -16.82 -8.87
N ALA A 38 -19.09 -17.39 -7.66
CA ALA A 38 -18.73 -18.77 -7.35
C ALA A 38 -19.84 -19.80 -7.61
N GLY A 39 -21.02 -19.35 -8.08
CA GLY A 39 -22.18 -20.22 -8.28
C GLY A 39 -22.75 -20.80 -6.98
N THR A 40 -22.70 -20.04 -5.87
CA THR A 40 -23.15 -20.50 -4.56
C THR A 40 -23.93 -19.40 -3.82
N SER A 41 -24.48 -19.72 -2.64
CA SER A 41 -25.16 -18.74 -1.80
C SER A 41 -24.20 -18.05 -0.83
N THR A 42 -24.54 -16.85 -0.37
CA THR A 42 -23.78 -16.14 0.69
C THR A 42 -23.72 -16.94 1.99
N ALA A 43 -24.81 -17.63 2.34
CA ALA A 43 -24.84 -18.52 3.50
C ALA A 43 -23.79 -19.63 3.38
N ASN A 44 -23.66 -20.20 2.16
CA ASN A 44 -22.67 -21.22 1.90
C ASN A 44 -21.22 -20.67 1.94
N VAL A 45 -20.98 -19.41 1.57
CA VAL A 45 -19.66 -18.79 1.75
C VAL A 45 -19.25 -18.75 3.21
N TYR A 46 -20.17 -18.45 4.13
CA TYR A 46 -19.90 -18.45 5.59
C TYR A 46 -19.57 -19.83 6.17
N VAL A 47 -19.92 -20.91 5.48
CA VAL A 47 -19.50 -22.27 5.87
C VAL A 47 -17.98 -22.46 5.71
N TYR A 48 -17.36 -21.73 4.78
CA TYR A 48 -15.93 -21.86 4.45
C TYR A 48 -15.07 -20.74 5.01
N PHE A 49 -15.63 -19.52 5.12
CA PHE A 49 -14.88 -18.32 5.50
C PHE A 49 -15.73 -17.45 6.43
N ARG A 50 -15.15 -17.04 7.55
CA ARG A 50 -15.84 -16.23 8.57
C ARG A 50 -16.07 -14.80 8.14
N SER A 51 -15.22 -14.28 7.22
CA SER A 51 -15.29 -12.91 6.77
C SER A 51 -14.69 -12.72 5.38
N LYS A 52 -14.99 -11.58 4.75
CA LYS A 52 -14.35 -11.15 3.51
C LYS A 52 -12.84 -10.97 3.67
N LEU A 53 -12.40 -10.54 4.85
CA LEU A 53 -10.99 -10.38 5.19
C LEU A 53 -10.26 -11.73 5.20
N GLU A 54 -10.87 -12.77 5.77
CA GLU A 54 -10.30 -14.12 5.78
C GLU A 54 -10.08 -14.64 4.35
N ILE A 55 -11.04 -14.41 3.44
CA ILE A 55 -10.89 -14.75 2.01
C ILE A 55 -9.69 -14.01 1.39
N LEU A 56 -9.52 -12.72 1.71
CA LEU A 56 -8.41 -11.94 1.21
C LEU A 56 -7.06 -12.47 1.71
N TYR A 57 -6.95 -12.81 3.00
CA TYR A 57 -5.72 -13.38 3.57
C TYR A 57 -5.40 -14.75 2.97
N GLU A 58 -6.38 -15.62 2.77
CA GLU A 58 -6.20 -16.93 2.13
C GLU A 58 -5.64 -16.84 0.70
N LEU A 59 -5.89 -15.72 0.02
CA LEU A 59 -5.36 -15.45 -1.31
C LEU A 59 -3.97 -14.82 -1.27
N TYR A 60 -3.73 -13.93 -0.32
CA TYR A 60 -2.54 -13.08 -0.29
C TYR A 60 -1.37 -13.68 0.50
N ASP A 61 -1.66 -14.26 1.67
CA ASP A 61 -0.63 -14.80 2.58
C ASP A 61 0.27 -15.86 1.90
N PRO A 62 -0.27 -16.91 1.25
CA PRO A 62 0.58 -17.92 0.61
C PRO A 62 1.45 -17.34 -0.50
N TRP A 63 0.89 -16.41 -1.29
CA TRP A 63 1.63 -15.76 -2.36
C TRP A 63 2.77 -14.90 -1.81
N LEU A 64 2.50 -14.06 -0.80
CA LEU A 64 3.51 -13.17 -0.23
C LEU A 64 4.62 -13.96 0.43
N ARG A 65 4.28 -15.02 1.21
CA ARG A 65 5.29 -15.89 1.82
C ARG A 65 6.16 -16.55 0.77
N ALA A 66 5.58 -17.16 -0.24
CA ALA A 66 6.33 -17.79 -1.32
C ALA A 66 7.28 -16.79 -2.02
N ARG A 67 6.82 -15.54 -2.24
CA ARG A 67 7.62 -14.52 -2.90
C ARG A 67 8.78 -14.02 -2.03
N ILE A 68 8.55 -13.82 -0.73
CA ILE A 68 9.61 -13.45 0.22
C ILE A 68 10.64 -14.59 0.39
N GLU A 69 10.19 -15.84 0.44
CA GLU A 69 11.11 -16.99 0.50
C GLU A 69 11.90 -17.17 -0.80
N ALA A 70 11.30 -16.92 -1.96
CA ALA A 70 12.02 -16.88 -3.22
C ALA A 70 13.10 -15.78 -3.22
N LEU A 71 12.76 -14.57 -2.73
CA LEU A 71 13.72 -13.49 -2.55
C LEU A 71 14.88 -13.90 -1.62
N ALA A 72 14.59 -14.61 -0.54
CA ALA A 72 15.62 -15.13 0.36
C ALA A 72 16.57 -16.11 -0.35
N ALA A 73 16.02 -17.03 -1.14
CA ALA A 73 16.79 -17.99 -1.92
C ALA A 73 17.65 -17.31 -3.00
N GLU A 74 17.08 -16.35 -3.72
CA GLU A 74 17.81 -15.53 -4.71
C GLU A 74 18.97 -14.77 -4.03
N ALA A 75 18.70 -14.09 -2.93
CA ALA A 75 19.70 -13.33 -2.18
C ALA A 75 20.86 -14.21 -1.67
N ALA A 76 20.58 -15.44 -1.26
CA ALA A 76 21.61 -16.38 -0.79
C ALA A 76 22.64 -16.74 -1.86
N THR A 77 22.31 -16.64 -3.15
CA THR A 77 23.23 -16.90 -4.26
C THR A 77 24.20 -15.74 -4.52
N ILE A 78 23.94 -14.55 -3.98
CA ILE A 78 24.73 -13.34 -4.20
C ILE A 78 25.84 -13.25 -3.14
N GLY A 79 27.09 -13.42 -3.55
CA GLY A 79 28.24 -13.41 -2.64
C GLY A 79 28.56 -12.03 -2.07
N ASP A 80 28.50 -10.98 -2.89
CA ASP A 80 28.77 -9.60 -2.46
C ASP A 80 27.63 -9.02 -1.60
N ARG A 81 27.97 -8.55 -0.41
CA ARG A 81 26.98 -8.05 0.56
C ARG A 81 26.22 -6.83 0.07
N ARG A 82 26.89 -5.93 -0.63
CA ARG A 82 26.26 -4.71 -1.17
C ARG A 82 25.27 -5.08 -2.27
N ALA A 83 25.67 -5.93 -3.21
CA ALA A 83 24.80 -6.42 -4.28
C ALA A 83 23.62 -7.20 -3.70
N ARG A 84 23.86 -8.06 -2.71
CA ARG A 84 22.81 -8.81 -1.99
C ARG A 84 21.79 -7.87 -1.33
N LEU A 85 22.22 -6.88 -0.55
CA LEU A 85 21.33 -5.92 0.08
C LEU A 85 20.57 -5.06 -0.94
N THR A 86 21.23 -4.66 -2.04
CA THR A 86 20.60 -3.94 -3.15
C THR A 86 19.49 -4.79 -3.77
N HIS A 87 19.75 -6.08 -4.00
CA HIS A 87 18.76 -7.02 -4.52
C HIS A 87 17.57 -7.17 -3.54
N VAL A 88 17.84 -7.41 -2.26
CA VAL A 88 16.81 -7.59 -1.23
C VAL A 88 15.89 -6.36 -1.15
N LEU A 89 16.45 -5.17 -0.98
CA LEU A 89 15.65 -3.95 -0.83
C LEU A 89 14.98 -3.54 -2.15
N GLY A 90 15.65 -3.68 -3.28
CA GLY A 90 15.10 -3.38 -4.60
C GLY A 90 13.90 -4.27 -4.93
N THR A 91 14.04 -5.57 -4.74
CA THR A 91 12.94 -6.52 -4.95
C THR A 91 11.80 -6.28 -4.00
N PHE A 92 12.08 -6.07 -2.69
CA PHE A 92 11.05 -5.86 -1.69
C PHE A 92 10.23 -4.60 -1.96
N TRP A 93 10.88 -3.45 -2.19
CA TRP A 93 10.16 -2.17 -2.33
C TRP A 93 9.76 -1.81 -3.76
N ARG A 94 10.34 -2.43 -4.79
CA ARG A 94 10.09 -2.08 -6.19
C ARG A 94 9.37 -3.15 -6.97
N ASP A 95 9.79 -4.42 -6.82
CA ASP A 95 9.33 -5.48 -7.71
C ASP A 95 8.11 -6.21 -7.13
N ILE A 96 8.12 -6.60 -5.87
CA ILE A 96 6.97 -7.22 -5.20
C ILE A 96 5.69 -6.37 -5.30
N PRO A 97 5.71 -5.05 -5.08
CA PRO A 97 4.53 -4.20 -5.28
C PRO A 97 3.95 -4.24 -6.70
N LYS A 98 4.79 -4.41 -7.72
CA LYS A 98 4.33 -4.52 -9.12
C LYS A 98 3.73 -5.89 -9.45
N GLU A 99 4.29 -6.94 -8.86
CA GLU A 99 3.90 -8.32 -9.11
C GLU A 99 2.57 -8.69 -8.47
N ASN A 100 2.19 -8.03 -7.38
CA ASN A 100 1.04 -8.43 -6.55
C ASN A 100 -0.35 -8.14 -7.15
N GLY A 101 -0.44 -7.52 -8.33
CA GLY A 101 -1.72 -7.25 -9.00
C GLY A 101 -2.69 -6.36 -8.19
N GLY A 102 -2.19 -5.53 -7.27
CA GLY A 102 -2.99 -4.66 -6.42
C GLY A 102 -3.48 -5.33 -5.12
N PHE A 103 -3.09 -6.58 -4.83
CA PHE A 103 -3.50 -7.27 -3.60
C PHE A 103 -3.00 -6.60 -2.33
N GLY A 104 -1.77 -6.05 -2.31
CA GLY A 104 -1.27 -5.29 -1.18
C GLY A 104 -2.15 -4.09 -0.85
N ASN A 105 -2.61 -3.35 -1.86
CA ASN A 105 -3.56 -2.26 -1.67
C ASN A 105 -4.92 -2.74 -1.12
N ASN A 106 -5.37 -3.92 -1.51
CA ASN A 106 -6.58 -4.53 -0.94
C ASN A 106 -6.42 -4.83 0.57
N ILE A 107 -5.25 -5.26 1.00
CA ILE A 107 -4.95 -5.47 2.44
C ILE A 107 -4.98 -4.13 3.17
N ILE A 108 -4.35 -3.09 2.63
CA ILE A 108 -4.38 -1.74 3.23
C ILE A 108 -5.82 -1.22 3.33
N GLN A 109 -6.63 -1.35 2.28
CA GLN A 109 -8.05 -1.00 2.31
C GLN A 109 -8.83 -1.78 3.38
N ALA A 110 -8.57 -3.08 3.47
CA ALA A 110 -9.23 -3.93 4.47
C ALA A 110 -8.90 -3.48 5.89
N ILE A 111 -7.62 -3.28 6.20
CA ILE A 111 -7.14 -2.89 7.54
C ILE A 111 -7.64 -1.48 7.90
N SER A 112 -7.59 -0.52 6.97
CA SER A 112 -8.01 0.87 7.23
C SER A 112 -9.51 1.03 7.44
N THR A 113 -10.34 0.07 7.03
CA THR A 113 -11.79 0.06 7.22
C THR A 113 -12.24 -0.79 8.42
N MET A 114 -11.33 -1.42 9.14
CA MET A 114 -11.64 -2.23 10.32
C MET A 114 -11.90 -1.33 11.54
N GLU A 115 -12.87 -1.70 12.36
CA GLU A 115 -13.04 -1.11 13.69
C GLU A 115 -11.96 -1.63 14.65
N ARG A 116 -11.55 -0.76 15.59
CA ARG A 116 -10.56 -1.16 16.60
C ARG A 116 -11.12 -2.33 17.44
N GLY A 117 -10.40 -3.45 17.44
CA GLY A 117 -10.81 -4.67 18.18
C GLY A 117 -11.47 -5.75 17.33
N GLU A 118 -11.84 -5.49 16.09
CA GLU A 118 -12.31 -6.54 15.18
C GLU A 118 -11.12 -7.43 14.78
N GLY A 119 -11.08 -8.63 15.31
CA GLY A 119 -10.41 -9.87 14.86
C GLY A 119 -9.16 -9.81 13.97
N TYR A 120 -8.48 -8.63 13.88
CA TYR A 120 -7.22 -8.51 13.15
C TYR A 120 -6.14 -9.36 13.82
N ARG A 121 -5.60 -10.30 13.08
CA ARG A 121 -4.48 -11.11 13.51
C ARG A 121 -3.23 -10.67 12.74
N PRO A 122 -2.26 -10.01 13.39
CA PRO A 122 -1.06 -9.51 12.72
C PRO A 122 -0.05 -10.62 12.36
N VAL A 123 -0.51 -11.86 12.18
CA VAL A 123 0.36 -13.02 11.95
C VAL A 123 1.21 -12.87 10.70
N LEU A 124 0.60 -12.42 9.60
CA LEU A 124 1.33 -12.20 8.35
C LEU A 124 2.29 -11.01 8.48
N LEU A 125 1.83 -9.91 9.08
CA LEU A 125 2.63 -8.72 9.30
C LEU A 125 3.87 -9.03 10.18
N ASN A 126 3.66 -9.63 11.34
CA ASN A 126 4.75 -9.99 12.26
C ASN A 126 5.75 -10.96 11.61
N TRP A 127 5.24 -11.92 10.82
CA TRP A 127 6.12 -12.81 10.07
C TRP A 127 6.95 -12.06 9.03
N MET A 128 6.34 -11.15 8.27
CA MET A 128 7.02 -10.37 7.24
C MET A 128 8.09 -9.45 7.85
N GLU A 129 7.77 -8.78 8.95
CA GLU A 129 8.71 -7.95 9.71
C GLU A 129 9.93 -8.76 10.17
N ALA A 130 9.70 -9.88 10.85
CA ALA A 130 10.78 -10.75 11.32
C ALA A 130 11.62 -11.30 10.16
N ARG A 131 10.98 -11.70 9.07
CA ARG A 131 11.68 -12.27 7.92
C ARG A 131 12.52 -11.24 7.18
N MET A 132 11.96 -10.04 6.93
CA MET A 132 12.69 -8.95 6.29
C MET A 132 13.85 -8.43 7.16
N GLN A 133 13.64 -8.32 8.46
CA GLN A 133 14.73 -8.01 9.39
C GLN A 133 15.88 -9.01 9.29
N ALA A 134 15.58 -10.31 9.33
CA ALA A 134 16.59 -11.35 9.21
C ALA A 134 17.36 -11.26 7.89
N LEU A 135 16.66 -11.07 6.76
CA LEU A 135 17.27 -10.94 5.44
C LEU A 135 18.21 -9.73 5.34
N VAL A 136 17.78 -8.58 5.85
CA VAL A 136 18.59 -7.36 5.82
C VAL A 136 19.81 -7.51 6.75
N LEU A 137 19.61 -8.00 7.97
CA LEU A 137 20.72 -8.20 8.94
C LEU A 137 21.77 -9.19 8.40
N ASP A 138 21.36 -10.22 7.66
CA ASP A 138 22.31 -11.17 7.05
C ASP A 138 23.20 -10.51 5.97
N CYS A 139 22.71 -9.47 5.33
CA CYS A 139 23.49 -8.68 4.37
C CYS A 139 24.51 -7.74 5.04
N LEU A 140 24.35 -7.40 6.33
CA LEU A 140 25.17 -6.40 6.98
C LEU A 140 26.51 -6.97 7.50
N PRO A 141 27.59 -6.16 7.52
CA PRO A 141 28.81 -6.48 8.25
C PRO A 141 28.52 -6.63 9.75
N PRO A 142 29.29 -7.45 10.51
CA PRO A 142 29.01 -7.69 11.94
C PRO A 142 28.91 -6.43 12.79
N ALA A 143 29.76 -5.43 12.56
CA ALA A 143 29.71 -4.17 13.29
C ALA A 143 28.44 -3.38 13.03
N ARG A 144 27.90 -3.44 11.80
CA ARG A 144 26.65 -2.77 11.44
C ARG A 144 25.43 -3.54 11.91
N ARG A 145 25.46 -4.87 11.86
CA ARG A 145 24.40 -5.73 12.40
C ARG A 145 24.09 -5.40 13.85
N ARG A 146 25.13 -5.21 14.70
CA ARG A 146 24.97 -4.87 16.12
C ARG A 146 24.20 -3.57 16.37
N LEU A 147 24.27 -2.59 15.43
CA LEU A 147 23.51 -1.34 15.57
C LEU A 147 22.00 -1.52 15.46
N PHE A 148 21.57 -2.61 14.82
CA PHE A 148 20.16 -2.92 14.57
C PHE A 148 19.63 -4.09 15.40
N GLU A 149 20.50 -4.72 16.22
CA GLU A 149 20.07 -5.73 17.18
C GLU A 149 19.14 -5.11 18.23
N GLY A 150 17.97 -5.71 18.43
CA GLY A 150 16.96 -5.20 19.37
C GLY A 150 16.19 -3.96 18.89
N THR A 151 16.35 -3.57 17.63
CA THR A 151 15.52 -2.51 17.02
C THR A 151 14.36 -3.06 16.22
N ASP A 152 13.37 -2.22 15.97
CA ASP A 152 12.21 -2.54 15.11
C ASP A 152 12.48 -2.29 13.61
N LEU A 153 13.71 -2.64 13.14
CA LEU A 153 14.09 -2.45 11.74
C LEU A 153 13.09 -3.13 10.78
N GLY A 154 12.65 -4.34 11.12
CA GLY A 154 11.66 -5.08 10.32
C GLY A 154 10.36 -4.31 10.16
N HIS A 155 9.85 -3.75 11.25
CA HIS A 155 8.66 -2.90 11.23
C HIS A 155 8.85 -1.67 10.33
N PHE A 156 9.97 -0.96 10.47
CA PHE A 156 10.29 0.18 9.61
C PHE A 156 10.33 -0.19 8.12
N LEU A 157 10.95 -1.32 7.78
CA LEU A 157 11.03 -1.82 6.40
C LEU A 157 9.64 -2.09 5.82
N VAL A 158 8.74 -2.68 6.62
CA VAL A 158 7.37 -2.98 6.21
C VAL A 158 6.51 -1.72 6.11
N MET A 159 6.65 -0.78 7.05
CA MET A 159 5.98 0.54 6.93
C MET A 159 6.37 1.26 5.62
N ALA A 160 7.65 1.22 5.25
CA ALA A 160 8.10 1.79 3.98
C ALA A 160 7.51 1.04 2.77
N PHE A 161 7.36 -0.27 2.86
CA PHE A 161 6.70 -1.10 1.85
C PHE A 161 5.22 -0.74 1.70
N ASP A 162 4.48 -0.63 2.79
CA ASP A 162 3.06 -0.26 2.79
C ASP A 162 2.86 1.15 2.22
N GLY A 163 3.70 2.10 2.61
CA GLY A 163 3.71 3.45 2.04
C GLY A 163 3.95 3.41 0.52
N TYR A 164 4.89 2.59 0.08
CA TYR A 164 5.16 2.43 -1.34
C TYR A 164 3.98 1.82 -2.11
N LEU A 165 3.30 0.81 -1.56
CA LEU A 165 2.09 0.22 -2.16
C LEU A 165 1.00 1.27 -2.40
N VAL A 166 0.77 2.16 -1.43
CA VAL A 166 -0.19 3.26 -1.56
C VAL A 166 0.22 4.21 -2.68
N TYR A 167 1.48 4.67 -2.68
CA TYR A 167 1.98 5.58 -3.72
C TYR A 167 2.00 4.96 -5.11
N HIS A 168 2.37 3.68 -5.24
CA HIS A 168 2.34 2.97 -6.51
C HIS A 168 0.92 2.81 -7.06
N HIS A 169 -0.09 2.70 -6.17
CA HIS A 169 -1.49 2.68 -6.58
C HIS A 169 -1.96 4.03 -7.11
N LEU A 170 -1.51 5.14 -6.49
CA LEU A 170 -1.88 6.50 -6.88
C LEU A 170 -1.15 6.97 -8.13
N ASP A 171 0.15 6.69 -8.22
CA ASP A 171 1.00 7.08 -9.35
C ASP A 171 2.02 5.99 -9.68
N ARG A 172 1.72 5.20 -10.72
CA ARG A 172 2.58 4.10 -11.17
C ARG A 172 3.96 4.53 -11.65
N LYS A 173 4.18 5.83 -11.92
CA LYS A 173 5.48 6.38 -12.34
C LYS A 173 6.41 6.62 -11.15
N ARG A 174 5.88 6.74 -9.95
CA ARG A 174 6.70 6.85 -8.74
C ARG A 174 7.21 5.49 -8.33
N SER A 175 8.48 5.24 -8.56
CA SER A 175 9.17 4.05 -8.08
C SER A 175 10.44 4.46 -7.33
N LEU A 176 10.92 3.58 -6.45
CA LEU A 176 12.22 3.75 -5.83
C LEU A 176 13.30 3.79 -6.92
N ASP A 177 13.95 4.94 -7.09
CA ASP A 177 15.04 5.09 -8.05
C ASP A 177 16.33 4.45 -7.54
N ASP A 178 17.20 4.08 -8.48
CA ASP A 178 18.46 3.39 -8.16
C ASP A 178 19.40 4.24 -7.30
N ARG A 179 19.36 5.56 -7.44
CA ARG A 179 20.19 6.47 -6.64
C ARG A 179 19.79 6.44 -5.17
N THR A 180 18.50 6.52 -4.89
CA THR A 180 17.96 6.42 -3.52
C THR A 180 18.24 5.06 -2.92
N LEU A 181 18.03 3.98 -3.69
CA LEU A 181 18.34 2.62 -3.27
C LEU A 181 19.84 2.47 -2.92
N HIS A 182 20.74 2.94 -3.78
CA HIS A 182 22.18 2.89 -3.54
C HIS A 182 22.59 3.72 -2.31
N ALA A 183 22.01 4.89 -2.10
CA ALA A 183 22.25 5.72 -0.92
C ALA A 183 21.85 4.99 0.39
N LEU A 184 20.66 4.38 0.41
CA LEU A 184 20.20 3.58 1.54
C LEU A 184 21.11 2.38 1.82
N VAL A 185 21.46 1.62 0.80
CA VAL A 185 22.37 0.48 0.91
C VAL A 185 23.74 0.93 1.44
N SER A 186 24.27 2.05 0.94
CA SER A 186 25.57 2.59 1.41
C SER A 186 25.53 3.01 2.87
N THR A 187 24.44 3.61 3.28
CA THR A 187 24.22 4.00 4.69
C THR A 187 24.14 2.78 5.60
N LEU A 188 23.40 1.75 5.21
CA LEU A 188 23.24 0.54 6.01
C LEU A 188 24.54 -0.26 6.13
N ILE A 189 25.29 -0.44 5.04
CA ILE A 189 26.54 -1.19 5.03
C ILE A 189 27.70 -0.41 5.69
N GLY A 190 27.63 0.93 5.72
CA GLY A 190 28.65 1.77 6.32
C GLY A 190 29.87 1.99 5.43
N GLY A 191 29.72 1.95 4.13
CA GLY A 191 30.73 2.42 3.17
C GLY A 191 30.70 3.96 3.06
N GLN A 192 31.82 4.56 2.63
CA GLN A 192 31.78 5.97 2.23
C GLN A 192 30.68 6.17 1.21
N ALA A 193 29.79 7.13 1.47
CA ALA A 193 28.82 7.55 0.48
C ALA A 193 29.59 7.82 -0.81
N LEU A 194 29.25 7.12 -1.89
CA LEU A 194 29.73 7.49 -3.21
C LEU A 194 29.46 8.98 -3.33
N SER A 195 30.50 9.77 -3.62
CA SER A 195 30.37 11.20 -3.94
C SER A 195 29.62 11.28 -5.28
N VAL A 196 28.33 11.03 -5.23
CA VAL A 196 27.45 11.26 -6.37
C VAL A 196 27.20 12.75 -6.38
N PRO A 197 27.64 13.50 -7.41
CA PRO A 197 27.36 14.92 -7.51
C PRO A 197 25.85 15.12 -7.38
N ILE A 198 25.41 15.89 -6.42
CA ILE A 198 24.01 16.30 -6.31
C ILE A 198 23.75 17.19 -7.52
N PRO A 199 22.94 16.79 -8.51
CA PRO A 199 22.55 17.72 -9.54
C PRO A 199 21.85 18.89 -8.87
N ALA A 200 22.27 20.12 -9.21
CA ALA A 200 21.64 21.31 -8.70
C ALA A 200 20.12 21.19 -8.87
N GLN A 201 19.39 21.32 -7.79
CA GLN A 201 17.93 21.37 -7.87
C GLN A 201 17.56 22.51 -8.82
N PRO A 202 16.64 22.30 -9.77
CA PRO A 202 16.13 23.42 -10.55
C PRO A 202 15.60 24.43 -9.54
N SER A 203 16.18 25.63 -9.57
CA SER A 203 15.80 26.74 -8.71
C SER A 203 14.28 26.87 -8.73
N ALA A 204 13.68 26.85 -7.54
CA ALA A 204 12.24 27.07 -7.39
C ALA A 204 11.87 28.32 -8.21
N ARG A 205 10.94 28.17 -9.15
CA ARG A 205 10.39 29.31 -9.87
C ARG A 205 9.95 30.32 -8.83
N PRO A 206 10.36 31.61 -8.94
CA PRO A 206 9.87 32.64 -8.04
C PRO A 206 8.35 32.66 -8.14
N ALA A 207 7.69 32.58 -6.97
CA ALA A 207 6.25 32.76 -6.87
C ALA A 207 5.86 34.03 -7.63
N ALA A 208 4.95 33.90 -8.58
CA ALA A 208 4.43 35.03 -9.31
C ALA A 208 3.88 36.05 -8.30
N SER A 209 4.53 37.20 -8.20
CA SER A 209 4.11 38.29 -7.35
C SER A 209 2.68 38.67 -7.74
N GLU A 210 1.75 38.49 -6.79
CA GLU A 210 0.40 39.02 -6.85
C GLU A 210 0.49 40.52 -7.17
N ARG A 211 0.20 40.88 -8.42
CA ARG A 211 -0.09 42.26 -8.78
C ARG A 211 -1.35 42.68 -8.03
N ARG A 212 -1.15 43.34 -6.87
CA ARG A 212 -2.18 44.14 -6.21
C ARG A 212 -2.73 45.13 -7.26
N ARG A 213 -3.90 44.81 -7.81
CA ARG A 213 -4.71 45.85 -8.51
C ARG A 213 -5.26 46.76 -7.42
N ARG A 214 -4.71 47.98 -7.36
CA ARG A 214 -5.29 49.10 -6.64
C ARG A 214 -6.61 49.43 -7.34
N SER A 215 -7.73 49.12 -6.70
CA SER A 215 -9.02 49.70 -7.04
C SER A 215 -9.12 51.09 -6.41
N GLY A 216 -9.17 52.11 -7.22
CA GLY A 216 -9.47 53.52 -6.83
C GLY A 216 -10.94 53.65 -6.43
N PRO A 217 -11.29 54.72 -5.72
CA PRO A 217 -12.59 54.90 -5.12
C PRO A 217 -13.69 55.23 -6.12
N ALA A 218 -14.87 54.67 -5.94
CA ALA A 218 -16.07 54.97 -6.68
C ALA A 218 -16.71 56.27 -6.17
N PRO A 219 -17.34 57.12 -7.03
CA PRO A 219 -18.12 58.27 -6.61
C PRO A 219 -19.55 57.88 -6.22
N ALA A 220 -20.05 58.55 -5.20
CA ALA A 220 -21.42 58.47 -4.72
C ALA A 220 -22.40 59.17 -5.68
N SER A 221 -23.61 58.61 -5.86
CA SER A 221 -24.80 59.39 -6.22
C SER A 221 -26.08 58.58 -5.96
N ARG A 222 -26.88 59.06 -4.97
CA ARG A 222 -28.31 59.45 -4.93
C ARG A 222 -29.35 58.42 -5.31
N ALA A 223 -30.09 58.03 -4.25
CA ALA A 223 -31.49 58.36 -3.92
C ALA A 223 -32.59 58.04 -4.94
N ALA A 224 -33.56 57.27 -4.50
CA ALA A 224 -35.01 57.51 -4.41
C ALA A 224 -35.75 56.16 -4.50
N SER A 225 -36.40 55.74 -3.49
CA SER A 225 -37.79 55.93 -3.04
C SER A 225 -38.80 54.92 -3.60
N ARG A 226 -39.54 54.38 -2.65
CA ARG A 226 -40.97 53.96 -2.71
C ARG A 226 -41.31 52.62 -3.39
N SER A 227 -41.94 51.82 -2.70
CA SER A 227 -43.26 51.55 -2.12
C SER A 227 -43.64 50.12 -2.47
N ASP A 228 -43.92 49.33 -1.55
CA ASP A 228 -45.22 49.00 -0.92
C ASP A 228 -45.99 47.86 -1.65
N ARG A 229 -46.55 47.03 -0.82
CA ARG A 229 -47.71 46.12 -0.97
C ARG A 229 -47.49 44.64 -1.24
N THR A 230 -47.60 43.96 -0.15
CA THR A 230 -48.75 43.13 0.29
C THR A 230 -49.07 41.84 -0.44
N ARG A 231 -49.13 40.84 0.39
CA ARG A 231 -50.17 39.79 0.53
C ARG A 231 -50.04 38.48 -0.24
N GLN A 232 -50.07 37.51 0.57
CA GLN A 232 -50.98 36.36 0.74
C GLN A 232 -50.45 35.01 0.24
N SER A 233 -50.22 34.18 1.23
CA SER A 233 -50.52 32.74 1.15
C SER A 233 -52.04 32.52 0.96
N PRO A 234 -52.60 31.35 0.62
CA PRO A 234 -52.27 30.05 1.20
C PRO A 234 -52.55 28.80 0.32
N THR A 235 -52.19 27.63 0.88
CA THR A 235 -52.80 26.29 0.79
C THR A 235 -52.94 25.58 -0.55
N ARG A 236 -52.32 24.48 -0.75
CA ARG A 236 -52.76 23.08 -0.47
C ARG A 236 -51.59 22.12 -0.53
#